data_49f3588c1be9984d6410ee95e4bc4358
#
_entry.id   49f3588c1be9984d6410ee95e4bc4358
#
_cell.length_a   1.000
_cell.length_b   1.000
_cell.length_c   1.000
_cell.angle_alpha   90.00
_cell.angle_beta   90.00
_cell.angle_gamma   90.00
#
_symmetry.space_group_name_H-M   'P 1'
#
loop_
_entity.id
_entity.type
_entity.pdbx_description
1 polymer ?
#
loop_
_entity_poly.entity_id
_entity_poly.type
_entity_poly.pdbx_seq_one_letter_code
_entity_poly.pdbx_strand_id
1 'polypeptide(L)'
;TTARSGVDLALWDLKGKLLGVPVYSILGGPCRDKIPLYATCDDLDWSQELGFKAFKISNPAHYRMGLDGVNLAEEHIAKSREQVGPDAELMYNPVSSFNVEFAIRVADRVRPYNLRWFEEPLISGDLEGYVELKKAINWVPIATGEHHHGRQEYRQLVERRAVDIFQPDMKWSGGLTEVMKIYIIAESAGLITIPHTGAGTPWGQHFAAAMPESPMAEFWMGSDPGIPLDEVCPIPGMPMPKDGYVTPSDAPGFGMEIKSEWISPWDHTAAARARGIA
;
A
#
# COMPACT_ATOMS: atom_id res chain seq x y z
N THR A 1 -9.84 -8.39 12.66
CA THR A 1 -8.36 -8.25 12.55
C THR A 1 -7.88 -6.88 12.95
N THR A 2 -8.55 -5.78 12.59
CA THR A 2 -8.12 -4.38 12.86
C THR A 2 -7.79 -4.08 14.33
N ALA A 3 -8.63 -4.51 15.27
CA ALA A 3 -8.35 -4.34 16.71
C ALA A 3 -7.06 -5.08 17.14
N ARG A 4 -6.81 -6.28 16.61
CA ARG A 4 -5.56 -7.03 16.84
C ARG A 4 -4.36 -6.26 16.28
N SER A 5 -4.51 -5.68 15.10
CA SER A 5 -3.45 -4.89 14.47
C SER A 5 -3.03 -3.70 15.34
N GLY A 6 -4.00 -2.95 15.88
CA GLY A 6 -3.70 -1.82 16.76
C GLY A 6 -2.95 -2.24 18.02
N VAL A 7 -3.34 -3.35 18.65
CA VAL A 7 -2.62 -3.88 19.83
C VAL A 7 -1.20 -4.33 19.48
N ASP A 8 -1.04 -5.04 18.35
CA ASP A 8 0.28 -5.51 17.89
C ASP A 8 1.22 -4.34 17.63
N LEU A 9 0.76 -3.32 16.89
CA LEU A 9 1.55 -2.13 16.59
C LEU A 9 1.96 -1.38 17.88
N ALA A 10 1.04 -1.22 18.83
CA ALA A 10 1.33 -0.59 20.11
C ALA A 10 2.39 -1.37 20.93
N LEU A 11 2.34 -2.72 20.87
CA LEU A 11 3.33 -3.58 21.54
C LEU A 11 4.71 -3.49 20.88
N TRP A 12 4.80 -3.34 19.56
CA TRP A 12 6.07 -3.10 18.88
C TRP A 12 6.66 -1.73 19.22
N ASP A 13 5.83 -0.67 19.29
CA ASP A 13 6.26 0.65 19.72
C ASP A 13 6.80 0.61 21.16
N LEU A 14 6.03 0.02 22.07
CA LEU A 14 6.43 -0.16 23.47
C LEU A 14 7.74 -0.93 23.59
N LYS A 15 7.91 -2.02 22.84
CA LYS A 15 9.13 -2.83 22.83
C LYS A 15 10.34 -2.01 22.41
N GLY A 16 10.22 -1.22 21.32
CA GLY A 16 11.29 -0.33 20.88
C GLY A 16 11.64 0.71 21.90
N LYS A 17 10.65 1.34 22.54
CA LYS A 17 10.83 2.32 23.62
C LYS A 17 11.50 1.73 24.86
N LEU A 18 11.10 0.54 25.28
CA LEU A 18 11.73 -0.17 26.41
C LEU A 18 13.19 -0.56 26.14
N LEU A 19 13.52 -0.89 24.89
CA LEU A 19 14.88 -1.25 24.48
C LEU A 19 15.74 -0.02 24.13
N GLY A 20 15.15 1.17 24.02
CA GLY A 20 15.82 2.40 23.62
C GLY A 20 16.26 2.42 22.14
N VAL A 21 15.58 1.65 21.27
CA VAL A 21 15.95 1.53 19.84
C VAL A 21 14.73 1.68 18.93
N PRO A 22 14.92 2.14 17.68
CA PRO A 22 13.83 2.16 16.70
C PRO A 22 13.40 0.74 16.30
N VAL A 23 12.11 0.58 15.92
CA VAL A 23 11.57 -0.75 15.58
C VAL A 23 12.30 -1.39 14.40
N TYR A 24 12.74 -0.64 13.39
CA TYR A 24 13.48 -1.22 12.26
C TYR A 24 14.77 -1.94 12.72
N SER A 25 15.44 -1.46 13.79
CA SER A 25 16.62 -2.14 14.35
C SER A 25 16.28 -3.48 15.00
N ILE A 26 15.09 -3.58 15.63
CA ILE A 26 14.60 -4.85 16.19
C ILE A 26 14.27 -5.85 15.06
N LEU A 27 13.89 -5.34 13.89
CA LEU A 27 13.61 -6.14 12.71
C LEU A 27 14.88 -6.57 11.94
N GLY A 28 16.06 -6.09 12.34
CA GLY A 28 17.35 -6.42 11.72
C GLY A 28 17.87 -5.40 10.71
N GLY A 29 17.18 -4.25 10.56
CA GLY A 29 17.57 -3.16 9.67
C GLY A 29 18.41 -2.07 10.34
N PRO A 30 18.66 -0.93 9.65
CA PRO A 30 18.14 -0.66 8.32
C PRO A 30 18.95 -1.36 7.22
N CYS A 31 18.30 -1.75 6.13
CA CYS A 31 18.95 -2.26 4.92
C CYS A 31 19.17 -1.17 3.86
N ARG A 32 18.70 0.05 4.11
CA ARG A 32 18.84 1.24 3.25
C ARG A 32 18.77 2.53 4.05
N ASP A 33 19.47 3.57 3.56
CA ASP A 33 19.50 4.88 4.24
C ASP A 33 18.22 5.67 4.07
N LYS A 34 17.54 5.50 2.93
CA LYS A 34 16.25 6.13 2.60
C LYS A 34 15.40 5.19 1.77
N ILE A 35 14.08 5.31 1.91
CA ILE A 35 13.10 4.48 1.26
C ILE A 35 12.61 5.20 0.00
N PRO A 36 12.75 4.62 -1.21
CA PRO A 36 12.12 5.14 -2.41
C PRO A 36 10.60 5.09 -2.29
N LEU A 37 9.89 6.10 -2.83
CA LEU A 37 8.44 6.20 -2.71
C LEU A 37 7.76 6.22 -4.07
N TYR A 38 6.50 5.78 -4.08
CA TYR A 38 5.54 6.13 -5.12
C TYR A 38 4.36 6.89 -4.51
N ALA A 39 3.84 7.87 -5.28
CA ALA A 39 2.66 8.61 -4.91
C ALA A 39 1.40 7.89 -5.38
N THR A 40 0.40 7.77 -4.51
CA THR A 40 -0.96 7.33 -4.88
C THR A 40 -1.85 8.55 -4.97
N CYS A 41 -2.15 8.98 -6.17
CA CYS A 41 -3.04 10.11 -6.49
C CYS A 41 -3.26 10.24 -8.00
N ASP A 42 -4.22 11.07 -8.39
CA ASP A 42 -4.46 11.45 -9.79
C ASP A 42 -3.96 12.90 -10.11
N ASP A 43 -3.52 13.65 -9.10
CA ASP A 43 -2.82 14.94 -9.29
C ASP A 43 -1.31 14.69 -9.47
N LEU A 44 -0.97 14.31 -10.70
CA LEU A 44 0.39 13.90 -11.04
C LEU A 44 1.37 15.10 -11.07
N ASP A 45 0.92 16.29 -11.43
CA ASP A 45 1.77 17.51 -11.48
C ASP A 45 2.25 17.86 -10.07
N TRP A 46 1.32 17.85 -9.08
CA TRP A 46 1.67 18.09 -7.69
C TRP A 46 2.64 17.04 -7.14
N SER A 47 2.41 15.78 -7.46
CA SER A 47 3.33 14.72 -7.06
C SER A 47 4.72 14.88 -7.69
N GLN A 48 4.81 15.30 -8.95
CA GLN A 48 6.09 15.56 -9.62
C GLN A 48 6.82 16.78 -9.00
N GLU A 49 6.10 17.85 -8.63
CA GLU A 49 6.66 19.00 -7.90
C GLU A 49 7.29 18.59 -6.56
N LEU A 50 6.68 17.60 -5.86
CA LEU A 50 7.21 17.02 -4.63
C LEU A 50 8.36 16.01 -4.85
N GLY A 51 8.79 15.81 -6.10
CA GLY A 51 9.94 15.00 -6.47
C GLY A 51 9.66 13.51 -6.64
N PHE A 52 8.41 13.07 -6.65
CA PHE A 52 8.07 11.67 -6.95
C PHE A 52 8.38 11.32 -8.40
N LYS A 53 8.80 10.07 -8.64
CA LYS A 53 9.11 9.51 -9.97
C LYS A 53 8.36 8.21 -10.24
N ALA A 54 7.52 7.80 -9.32
CA ALA A 54 6.68 6.63 -9.41
C ALA A 54 5.27 7.01 -8.94
N PHE A 55 4.24 6.58 -9.69
CA PHE A 55 2.87 7.06 -9.51
C PHE A 55 1.88 5.92 -9.64
N LYS A 56 0.95 5.84 -8.69
CA LYS A 56 -0.19 4.93 -8.75
C LYS A 56 -1.46 5.72 -8.95
N ILE A 57 -2.12 5.51 -10.08
CA ILE A 57 -3.36 6.19 -10.45
C ILE A 57 -4.58 5.36 -10.14
N SER A 58 -5.70 6.03 -9.90
CA SER A 58 -7.00 5.42 -9.66
C SER A 58 -7.63 4.89 -10.94
N ASN A 59 -8.76 4.21 -10.82
CA ASN A 59 -9.51 3.65 -11.94
C ASN A 59 -10.89 4.31 -12.09
N PRO A 60 -11.19 4.92 -13.24
CA PRO A 60 -12.51 5.48 -13.52
C PRO A 60 -13.51 4.44 -14.06
N ALA A 61 -13.06 3.22 -14.39
CA ALA A 61 -13.83 2.23 -15.12
C ALA A 61 -14.42 1.12 -14.23
N HIS A 62 -15.46 0.45 -14.73
CA HIS A 62 -16.06 -0.71 -14.07
C HIS A 62 -16.47 -1.73 -15.13
N TYR A 63 -16.38 -3.05 -14.85
CA TYR A 63 -16.68 -4.12 -15.82
C TYR A 63 -18.09 -4.01 -16.43
N ARG A 64 -19.06 -3.42 -15.73
CA ARG A 64 -20.44 -3.22 -16.24
C ARG A 64 -20.54 -2.21 -17.38
N MET A 65 -19.50 -1.42 -17.60
CA MET A 65 -19.46 -0.39 -18.65
C MET A 65 -19.10 -0.99 -20.03
N GLY A 66 -18.71 -2.26 -20.09
CA GLY A 66 -18.33 -2.92 -21.33
C GLY A 66 -17.21 -2.20 -22.08
N LEU A 67 -17.37 -1.98 -23.39
CA LEU A 67 -16.34 -1.35 -24.22
C LEU A 67 -16.05 0.11 -23.81
N ASP A 68 -17.06 0.85 -23.38
CA ASP A 68 -16.89 2.24 -22.94
C ASP A 68 -15.98 2.31 -21.70
N GLY A 69 -16.10 1.35 -20.78
CA GLY A 69 -15.21 1.25 -19.63
C GLY A 69 -13.77 0.91 -20.03
N VAL A 70 -13.55 0.04 -21.03
CA VAL A 70 -12.21 -0.26 -21.56
C VAL A 70 -11.58 0.99 -22.18
N ASN A 71 -12.34 1.74 -22.98
CA ASN A 71 -11.87 2.98 -23.60
C ASN A 71 -11.55 4.04 -22.54
N LEU A 72 -12.38 4.17 -21.50
CA LEU A 72 -12.18 5.12 -20.42
C LEU A 72 -10.90 4.79 -19.60
N ALA A 73 -10.66 3.51 -19.32
CA ALA A 73 -9.43 3.08 -18.62
C ALA A 73 -8.19 3.37 -19.47
N GLU A 74 -8.23 3.07 -20.79
CA GLU A 74 -7.13 3.37 -21.70
C GLU A 74 -6.83 4.86 -21.78
N GLU A 75 -7.87 5.69 -21.98
CA GLU A 75 -7.72 7.16 -22.05
C GLU A 75 -7.07 7.73 -20.79
N HIS A 76 -7.53 7.28 -19.62
CA HIS A 76 -6.98 7.70 -18.33
C HIS A 76 -5.49 7.32 -18.19
N ILE A 77 -5.13 6.08 -18.49
CA ILE A 77 -3.74 5.60 -18.43
C ILE A 77 -2.85 6.28 -19.48
N ALA A 78 -3.36 6.47 -20.70
CA ALA A 78 -2.63 7.14 -21.77
C ALA A 78 -2.27 8.59 -21.38
N LYS A 79 -3.26 9.34 -20.88
CA LYS A 79 -3.06 10.71 -20.40
C LYS A 79 -2.07 10.76 -19.24
N SER A 80 -2.20 9.86 -18.28
CA SER A 80 -1.28 9.79 -17.13
C SER A 80 0.16 9.48 -17.58
N ARG A 81 0.32 8.52 -18.52
CA ARG A 81 1.64 8.18 -19.08
C ARG A 81 2.27 9.36 -19.87
N GLU A 82 1.47 10.07 -20.65
CA GLU A 82 1.94 11.29 -21.34
C GLU A 82 2.44 12.35 -20.34
N GLN A 83 1.70 12.55 -19.25
CA GLN A 83 2.01 13.55 -18.22
C GLN A 83 3.28 13.20 -17.42
N VAL A 84 3.43 11.95 -16.97
CA VAL A 84 4.60 11.54 -16.17
C VAL A 84 5.84 11.24 -17.02
N GLY A 85 5.68 11.06 -18.32
CA GLY A 85 6.76 10.73 -19.26
C GLY A 85 7.07 9.22 -19.32
N PRO A 86 7.92 8.79 -20.29
CA PRO A 86 8.15 7.37 -20.57
C PRO A 86 8.97 6.66 -19.51
N ASP A 87 9.79 7.37 -18.75
CA ASP A 87 10.75 6.80 -17.79
C ASP A 87 10.19 6.67 -16.35
N ALA A 88 9.01 7.25 -16.09
CA ALA A 88 8.37 7.14 -14.78
C ALA A 88 7.75 5.76 -14.57
N GLU A 89 7.83 5.24 -13.35
CA GLU A 89 7.06 4.06 -12.94
C GLU A 89 5.59 4.43 -12.79
N LEU A 90 4.71 3.79 -13.57
CA LEU A 90 3.26 4.04 -13.52
C LEU A 90 2.53 2.77 -13.15
N MET A 91 1.71 2.84 -12.12
CA MET A 91 0.88 1.76 -11.62
C MET A 91 -0.60 2.11 -11.74
N TYR A 92 -1.43 1.10 -11.94
CA TYR A 92 -2.87 1.28 -12.09
C TYR A 92 -3.65 0.42 -11.11
N ASN A 93 -4.57 1.05 -10.36
CA ASN A 93 -5.33 0.36 -9.31
C ASN A 93 -6.85 0.37 -9.61
N PRO A 94 -7.41 -0.72 -10.14
CA PRO A 94 -8.85 -0.92 -10.29
C PRO A 94 -9.65 -1.02 -8.99
N VAL A 95 -9.04 -1.24 -7.86
CA VAL A 95 -9.72 -1.38 -6.56
C VAL A 95 -10.90 -2.37 -6.64
N SER A 96 -10.61 -3.60 -7.05
CA SER A 96 -11.59 -4.72 -7.14
C SER A 96 -12.81 -4.46 -8.04
N SER A 97 -12.75 -3.50 -8.98
CA SER A 97 -13.90 -3.11 -9.80
C SER A 97 -14.03 -3.90 -11.11
N PHE A 98 -13.13 -4.87 -11.37
CA PHE A 98 -13.15 -5.68 -12.57
C PHE A 98 -13.57 -7.13 -12.30
N ASN A 99 -13.99 -7.82 -13.36
CA ASN A 99 -14.01 -9.28 -13.46
C ASN A 99 -12.87 -9.74 -14.36
N VAL A 100 -12.62 -11.05 -14.45
CA VAL A 100 -11.49 -11.62 -15.19
C VAL A 100 -11.49 -11.19 -16.66
N GLU A 101 -12.63 -11.33 -17.36
CA GLU A 101 -12.77 -10.97 -18.78
C GLU A 101 -12.43 -9.50 -19.02
N PHE A 102 -13.02 -8.61 -18.23
CA PHE A 102 -12.81 -7.17 -18.36
C PHE A 102 -11.38 -6.77 -18.02
N ALA A 103 -10.78 -7.37 -16.98
CA ALA A 103 -9.40 -7.15 -16.60
C ALA A 103 -8.41 -7.52 -17.72
N ILE A 104 -8.64 -8.65 -18.40
CA ILE A 104 -7.84 -9.07 -19.56
C ILE A 104 -7.96 -8.05 -20.69
N ARG A 105 -9.17 -7.63 -21.04
CA ARG A 105 -9.40 -6.65 -22.12
C ARG A 105 -8.73 -5.31 -21.83
N VAL A 106 -8.85 -4.81 -20.61
CA VAL A 106 -8.19 -3.56 -20.21
C VAL A 106 -6.67 -3.75 -20.27
N ALA A 107 -6.14 -4.82 -19.67
CA ALA A 107 -4.70 -5.08 -19.66
C ALA A 107 -4.11 -5.14 -21.08
N ASP A 108 -4.73 -5.90 -22.00
CA ASP A 108 -4.29 -5.98 -23.39
C ASP A 108 -4.30 -4.62 -24.09
N ARG A 109 -5.33 -3.80 -23.85
CA ARG A 109 -5.48 -2.47 -24.43
C ARG A 109 -4.40 -1.52 -23.93
N VAL A 110 -4.04 -1.57 -22.64
CA VAL A 110 -3.10 -0.65 -22.01
C VAL A 110 -1.64 -1.13 -22.04
N ARG A 111 -1.37 -2.26 -22.65
CA ARG A 111 -0.02 -2.83 -22.78
C ARG A 111 1.03 -1.84 -23.32
N PRO A 112 0.73 -0.96 -24.32
CA PRO A 112 1.70 0.01 -24.84
C PRO A 112 2.17 1.05 -23.80
N TYR A 113 1.44 1.23 -22.72
CA TYR A 113 1.76 2.25 -21.70
C TYR A 113 2.71 1.75 -20.61
N ASN A 114 3.21 0.52 -20.68
CA ASN A 114 4.25 -0.04 -19.83
C ASN A 114 3.99 0.16 -18.33
N LEU A 115 2.88 -0.40 -17.82
CA LEU A 115 2.55 -0.33 -16.40
C LEU A 115 3.55 -1.15 -15.57
N ARG A 116 3.98 -0.61 -14.43
CA ARG A 116 4.83 -1.31 -13.47
C ARG A 116 4.11 -2.49 -12.82
N TRP A 117 2.84 -2.32 -12.46
CA TRP A 117 1.92 -3.39 -12.05
C TRP A 117 0.45 -2.99 -12.23
N PHE A 118 -0.39 -4.01 -12.21
CA PHE A 118 -1.83 -3.93 -12.23
C PHE A 118 -2.34 -4.36 -10.85
N GLU A 119 -2.85 -3.40 -10.06
CA GLU A 119 -3.17 -3.59 -8.66
C GLU A 119 -4.62 -3.96 -8.45
N GLU A 120 -4.87 -5.00 -7.69
CA GLU A 120 -6.18 -5.44 -7.22
C GLU A 120 -7.31 -5.34 -8.25
N PRO A 121 -7.12 -5.93 -9.46
CA PRO A 121 -8.14 -5.87 -10.50
C PRO A 121 -9.42 -6.61 -10.11
N LEU A 122 -9.31 -7.68 -9.32
CA LEU A 122 -10.41 -8.55 -8.91
C LEU A 122 -10.66 -8.45 -7.40
N ILE A 123 -11.84 -8.88 -6.96
CA ILE A 123 -12.14 -9.00 -5.52
C ILE A 123 -11.18 -9.99 -4.85
N SER A 124 -10.78 -9.73 -3.62
CA SER A 124 -9.78 -10.53 -2.89
C SER A 124 -10.17 -12.02 -2.73
N GLY A 125 -11.45 -12.33 -2.69
CA GLY A 125 -11.94 -13.72 -2.57
C GLY A 125 -11.86 -14.56 -3.85
N ASP A 126 -11.54 -13.96 -5.02
CA ASP A 126 -11.51 -14.67 -6.31
C ASP A 126 -10.11 -15.20 -6.66
N LEU A 127 -9.62 -16.14 -5.84
CA LEU A 127 -8.31 -16.76 -6.05
C LEU A 127 -8.16 -17.42 -7.43
N GLU A 128 -9.18 -18.12 -7.91
CA GLU A 128 -9.13 -18.79 -9.22
C GLU A 128 -9.12 -17.76 -10.36
N GLY A 129 -9.87 -16.67 -10.20
CA GLY A 129 -9.83 -15.54 -11.14
C GLY A 129 -8.44 -14.90 -11.23
N TYR A 130 -7.74 -14.71 -10.11
CA TYR A 130 -6.33 -14.26 -10.11
C TYR A 130 -5.41 -15.23 -10.83
N VAL A 131 -5.59 -16.54 -10.65
CA VAL A 131 -4.81 -17.57 -11.36
C VAL A 131 -5.07 -17.53 -12.87
N GLU A 132 -6.32 -17.37 -13.30
CA GLU A 132 -6.70 -17.22 -14.71
C GLU A 132 -6.11 -15.94 -15.30
N LEU A 133 -6.30 -14.82 -14.62
CA LEU A 133 -5.79 -13.52 -15.03
C LEU A 133 -4.27 -13.53 -15.18
N LYS A 134 -3.54 -14.09 -14.21
CA LYS A 134 -2.07 -14.21 -14.25
C LYS A 134 -1.55 -15.00 -15.45
N LYS A 135 -2.28 -16.02 -15.88
CA LYS A 135 -1.94 -16.78 -17.09
C LYS A 135 -2.17 -15.98 -18.38
N ALA A 136 -3.24 -15.18 -18.39
CA ALA A 136 -3.63 -14.39 -19.55
C ALA A 136 -2.75 -13.15 -19.75
N ILE A 137 -2.39 -12.45 -18.67
CA ILE A 137 -1.62 -11.19 -18.73
C ILE A 137 -0.23 -11.34 -18.10
N ASN A 138 0.54 -12.33 -18.54
CA ASN A 138 1.86 -12.65 -17.97
C ASN A 138 2.96 -11.60 -18.26
N TRP A 139 2.67 -10.55 -18.98
CA TRP A 139 3.58 -9.46 -19.37
C TRP A 139 3.57 -8.28 -18.41
N VAL A 140 2.60 -8.20 -17.51
CA VAL A 140 2.53 -7.18 -16.45
C VAL A 140 2.42 -7.85 -15.08
N PRO A 141 3.18 -7.40 -14.06
CA PRO A 141 3.01 -7.88 -12.70
C PRO A 141 1.61 -7.60 -12.17
N ILE A 142 1.05 -8.54 -11.41
CA ILE A 142 -0.18 -8.37 -10.67
C ILE A 142 0.16 -8.16 -9.20
N ALA A 143 -0.38 -7.10 -8.60
CA ALA A 143 -0.27 -6.80 -7.19
C ALA A 143 -1.63 -6.96 -6.50
N THR A 144 -1.65 -7.44 -5.26
CA THR A 144 -2.83 -7.47 -4.40
C THR A 144 -2.44 -7.65 -2.94
N GLY A 145 -3.37 -7.38 -2.03
CA GLY A 145 -3.12 -7.71 -0.64
C GLY A 145 -3.85 -6.84 0.38
N GLU A 146 -4.17 -5.60 0.09
CA GLU A 146 -4.79 -4.73 1.10
C GLU A 146 -6.07 -5.30 1.69
N HIS A 147 -6.89 -5.98 0.88
CA HIS A 147 -8.12 -6.65 1.30
C HIS A 147 -7.97 -8.14 1.65
N HIS A 148 -6.72 -8.64 1.76
CA HIS A 148 -6.43 -9.99 2.24
C HIS A 148 -6.07 -9.95 3.73
N HIS A 149 -6.56 -10.93 4.49
CA HIS A 149 -6.44 -10.92 5.94
C HIS A 149 -5.75 -12.18 6.48
N GLY A 150 -4.54 -11.95 7.01
CA GLY A 150 -3.76 -13.04 7.60
C GLY A 150 -3.01 -13.89 6.58
N ARG A 151 -1.87 -14.43 7.01
CA ARG A 151 -0.92 -15.18 6.16
C ARG A 151 -1.51 -16.39 5.44
N GLN A 152 -2.66 -16.93 5.88
CA GLN A 152 -3.28 -18.09 5.26
C GLN A 152 -3.77 -17.77 3.84
N GLU A 153 -4.35 -16.60 3.62
CA GLU A 153 -4.79 -16.16 2.29
C GLU A 153 -3.58 -15.91 1.38
N TYR A 154 -2.55 -15.24 1.88
CA TYR A 154 -1.31 -15.00 1.12
C TYR A 154 -0.58 -16.29 0.75
N ARG A 155 -0.59 -17.29 1.65
CA ARG A 155 -0.04 -18.62 1.32
C ARG A 155 -0.74 -19.24 0.11
N GLN A 156 -2.06 -19.13 0.01
CA GLN A 156 -2.81 -19.65 -1.15
C GLN A 156 -2.43 -18.92 -2.45
N LEU A 157 -2.22 -17.60 -2.39
CA LEU A 157 -1.75 -16.83 -3.55
C LEU A 157 -0.38 -17.31 -4.03
N VAL A 158 0.55 -17.61 -3.12
CA VAL A 158 1.88 -18.17 -3.45
C VAL A 158 1.76 -19.59 -4.03
N GLU A 159 1.06 -20.49 -3.34
CA GLU A 159 0.88 -21.89 -3.77
C GLU A 159 0.29 -22.00 -5.18
N ARG A 160 -0.58 -21.07 -5.55
CA ARG A 160 -1.21 -21.00 -6.87
C ARG A 160 -0.48 -20.12 -7.88
N ARG A 161 0.60 -19.42 -7.47
CA ARG A 161 1.33 -18.44 -8.29
C ARG A 161 0.40 -17.39 -8.90
N ALA A 162 -0.53 -16.90 -8.09
CA ALA A 162 -1.63 -16.06 -8.56
C ALA A 162 -1.23 -14.59 -8.78
N VAL A 163 -0.16 -14.12 -8.11
CA VAL A 163 0.29 -12.72 -8.13
C VAL A 163 1.82 -12.60 -8.03
N ASP A 164 2.35 -11.40 -8.22
CA ASP A 164 3.78 -11.09 -8.21
C ASP A 164 4.19 -10.21 -7.03
N ILE A 165 3.27 -9.40 -6.51
CA ILE A 165 3.53 -8.40 -5.48
C ILE A 165 2.48 -8.53 -4.38
N PHE A 166 2.93 -8.59 -3.13
CA PHE A 166 2.06 -8.54 -1.96
C PHE A 166 1.97 -7.13 -1.39
N GLN A 167 0.73 -6.69 -1.10
CA GLN A 167 0.45 -5.36 -0.56
C GLN A 167 -0.38 -5.42 0.74
N PRO A 168 0.12 -6.11 1.80
CA PRO A 168 -0.62 -6.20 3.05
C PRO A 168 -0.78 -4.82 3.71
N ASP A 169 -1.96 -4.54 4.26
CA ASP A 169 -2.15 -3.40 5.16
C ASP A 169 -1.91 -3.82 6.62
N MET A 170 -0.97 -3.18 7.30
CA MET A 170 -0.62 -3.53 8.69
C MET A 170 -1.75 -3.23 9.67
N LYS A 171 -2.64 -2.28 9.35
CA LYS A 171 -3.81 -1.96 10.19
C LYS A 171 -4.92 -3.03 10.03
N TRP A 172 -4.97 -3.73 8.90
CA TRP A 172 -6.04 -4.67 8.58
C TRP A 172 -5.63 -6.13 8.67
N SER A 173 -4.39 -6.48 8.35
CA SER A 173 -3.92 -7.87 8.25
C SER A 173 -3.53 -8.51 9.58
N GLY A 174 -3.44 -7.75 10.67
CA GLY A 174 -3.07 -8.28 11.99
C GLY A 174 -1.80 -7.72 12.60
N GLY A 175 -1.36 -6.53 12.15
CA GLY A 175 -0.21 -5.81 12.67
C GLY A 175 1.12 -6.19 12.01
N LEU A 176 2.20 -5.59 12.51
CA LEU A 176 3.55 -5.82 12.01
C LEU A 176 3.98 -7.28 12.14
N THR A 177 3.64 -7.93 13.26
CA THR A 177 3.95 -9.35 13.49
C THR A 177 3.37 -10.26 12.40
N GLU A 178 2.15 -10.00 11.93
CA GLU A 178 1.53 -10.80 10.87
C GLU A 178 2.13 -10.48 9.51
N VAL A 179 2.36 -9.18 9.22
CA VAL A 179 2.96 -8.74 7.95
C VAL A 179 4.38 -9.26 7.79
N MET A 180 5.17 -9.36 8.87
CA MET A 180 6.48 -10.03 8.84
C MET A 180 6.39 -11.49 8.39
N LYS A 181 5.35 -12.23 8.82
CA LYS A 181 5.14 -13.62 8.40
C LYS A 181 4.68 -13.72 6.95
N ILE A 182 3.87 -12.75 6.49
CA ILE A 182 3.47 -12.62 5.09
C ILE A 182 4.71 -12.32 4.24
N TYR A 183 5.57 -11.40 4.66
CA TYR A 183 6.83 -11.08 4.02
C TYR A 183 7.72 -12.32 3.84
N ILE A 184 7.92 -13.13 4.88
CA ILE A 184 8.74 -14.35 4.83
C ILE A 184 8.17 -15.36 3.81
N ILE A 185 6.84 -15.48 3.73
CA ILE A 185 6.18 -16.33 2.73
C ILE A 185 6.44 -15.81 1.32
N ALA A 186 6.32 -14.51 1.10
CA ALA A 186 6.60 -13.86 -0.18
C ALA A 186 8.06 -14.04 -0.61
N GLU A 187 8.99 -13.67 0.28
CA GLU A 187 10.44 -13.77 0.06
C GLU A 187 10.86 -15.20 -0.34
N SER A 188 10.36 -16.21 0.38
CA SER A 188 10.65 -17.62 0.07
C SER A 188 10.17 -18.08 -1.31
N ALA A 189 9.25 -17.35 -1.92
CA ALA A 189 8.70 -17.58 -3.25
C ALA A 189 9.27 -16.63 -4.33
N GLY A 190 10.20 -15.74 -3.96
CA GLY A 190 10.78 -14.73 -4.85
C GLY A 190 9.84 -13.57 -5.19
N LEU A 191 8.85 -13.31 -4.32
CA LEU A 191 7.92 -12.19 -4.48
C LEU A 191 8.37 -11.00 -3.62
N ILE A 192 8.07 -9.79 -4.07
CA ILE A 192 8.27 -8.56 -3.29
C ILE A 192 7.03 -8.23 -2.45
N THR A 193 7.25 -7.51 -1.35
CA THR A 193 6.17 -7.05 -0.46
C THR A 193 6.23 -5.54 -0.30
N ILE A 194 5.22 -4.84 -0.79
CA ILE A 194 5.09 -3.39 -0.70
C ILE A 194 3.80 -3.09 0.06
N PRO A 195 3.84 -2.88 1.39
CA PRO A 195 2.62 -2.70 2.17
C PRO A 195 1.78 -1.51 1.69
N HIS A 196 0.46 -1.71 1.64
CA HIS A 196 -0.53 -0.66 1.43
C HIS A 196 -0.32 0.46 2.46
N THR A 197 -0.34 1.72 2.02
CA THR A 197 -0.05 2.93 2.83
C THR A 197 1.29 2.86 3.60
N GLY A 198 2.28 2.11 3.09
CA GLY A 198 3.52 1.83 3.81
C GLY A 198 4.27 3.08 4.26
N ALA A 199 4.52 4.04 3.39
CA ALA A 199 5.21 5.28 3.74
C ALA A 199 4.31 6.31 4.45
N GLY A 200 2.99 6.19 4.32
CA GLY A 200 2.02 7.03 5.02
C GLY A 200 1.81 6.65 6.50
N THR A 201 2.59 5.71 7.02
CA THR A 201 2.52 5.27 8.41
C THR A 201 3.92 5.01 8.98
N PRO A 202 4.18 5.34 10.27
CA PRO A 202 5.51 5.12 10.85
C PRO A 202 5.89 3.63 10.88
N TRP A 203 4.96 2.72 11.16
CA TRP A 203 5.22 1.28 11.13
C TRP A 203 5.57 0.74 9.74
N GLY A 204 4.92 1.28 8.69
CA GLY A 204 5.25 0.95 7.30
C GLY A 204 6.63 1.49 6.88
N GLN A 205 7.00 2.69 7.33
CA GLN A 205 8.35 3.23 7.11
C GLN A 205 9.42 2.35 7.77
N HIS A 206 9.21 1.94 9.03
CA HIS A 206 10.13 1.04 9.74
C HIS A 206 10.22 -0.34 9.08
N PHE A 207 9.10 -0.88 8.60
CA PHE A 207 9.11 -2.13 7.83
C PHE A 207 9.93 -2.00 6.55
N ALA A 208 9.64 -0.99 5.71
CA ALA A 208 10.34 -0.81 4.43
C ALA A 208 11.83 -0.49 4.60
N ALA A 209 12.22 0.15 5.71
CA ALA A 209 13.62 0.38 6.04
C ALA A 209 14.37 -0.91 6.40
N ALA A 210 13.68 -1.89 6.99
CA ALA A 210 14.28 -3.13 7.47
C ALA A 210 14.23 -4.29 6.45
N MET A 211 13.25 -4.29 5.54
CA MET A 211 12.97 -5.43 4.64
C MET A 211 13.61 -5.25 3.25
N PRO A 212 14.61 -6.08 2.88
CA PRO A 212 15.26 -5.98 1.56
C PRO A 212 14.29 -6.10 0.39
N GLU A 213 13.36 -7.08 0.43
CA GLU A 213 12.37 -7.33 -0.63
C GLU A 213 11.14 -6.41 -0.54
N SER A 214 11.30 -5.23 0.11
CA SER A 214 10.35 -4.11 0.07
C SER A 214 11.05 -2.91 -0.59
N PRO A 215 11.21 -2.90 -1.93
CA PRO A 215 12.11 -1.98 -2.62
C PRO A 215 11.65 -0.53 -2.63
N MET A 216 10.37 -0.29 -2.39
CA MET A 216 9.72 1.03 -2.33
C MET A 216 8.54 1.00 -1.38
N ALA A 217 8.00 2.15 -1.06
CA ALA A 217 6.82 2.25 -0.20
C ALA A 217 5.77 3.21 -0.77
N GLU A 218 4.52 2.93 -0.49
CA GLU A 218 3.38 3.74 -0.90
C GLU A 218 3.22 4.98 -0.03
N PHE A 219 3.04 6.13 -0.67
CA PHE A 219 2.59 7.34 -0.01
C PHE A 219 1.30 7.83 -0.66
N TRP A 220 0.19 7.77 0.09
CA TRP A 220 -1.08 8.35 -0.34
C TRP A 220 -1.03 9.87 -0.21
N MET A 221 -1.28 10.56 -1.32
CA MET A 221 -1.26 12.01 -1.41
C MET A 221 -2.59 12.57 -0.88
N GLY A 222 -2.56 13.05 0.34
CA GLY A 222 -3.73 13.65 0.99
C GLY A 222 -3.77 15.18 0.94
N SER A 223 -2.82 15.83 0.24
CA SER A 223 -2.76 17.28 0.12
C SER A 223 -3.17 17.76 -1.26
N ASP A 224 -3.86 18.90 -1.31
CA ASP A 224 -4.09 19.63 -2.54
C ASP A 224 -2.80 20.36 -3.00
N PRO A 225 -2.66 20.71 -4.30
CA PRO A 225 -1.53 21.46 -4.81
C PRO A 225 -1.21 22.72 -3.99
N GLY A 226 0.06 22.86 -3.61
CA GLY A 226 0.55 23.99 -2.82
C GLY A 226 0.37 23.84 -1.29
N ILE A 227 -0.29 22.79 -0.81
CA ILE A 227 -0.41 22.52 0.63
C ILE A 227 0.71 21.57 1.06
N PRO A 228 1.62 21.97 1.98
CA PRO A 228 2.69 21.13 2.48
C PRO A 228 2.16 19.81 3.08
N LEU A 229 2.87 18.70 2.85
CA LEU A 229 2.45 17.37 3.29
C LEU A 229 2.34 17.24 4.82
N ASP A 230 3.13 17.98 5.58
CA ASP A 230 3.12 17.97 7.05
C ASP A 230 1.87 18.66 7.63
N GLU A 231 1.23 19.56 6.88
CA GLU A 231 -0.03 20.19 7.30
C GLU A 231 -1.22 19.22 7.24
N VAL A 232 -1.17 18.23 6.35
CA VAL A 232 -2.24 17.23 6.18
C VAL A 232 -1.89 15.88 6.79
N CYS A 233 -0.71 15.77 7.41
CA CYS A 233 -0.26 14.52 8.02
C CYS A 233 -1.17 14.10 9.18
N PRO A 234 -1.82 12.91 9.10
CA PRO A 234 -2.74 12.46 10.15
C PRO A 234 -2.03 12.03 11.43
N ILE A 235 -0.69 11.88 11.39
CA ILE A 235 0.12 11.40 12.49
C ILE A 235 1.22 12.43 12.78
N PRO A 236 1.02 13.35 13.71
CA PRO A 236 1.98 14.42 13.98
C PRO A 236 3.36 13.89 14.36
N GLY A 237 4.40 14.48 13.74
CA GLY A 237 5.80 14.09 13.97
C GLY A 237 6.29 12.90 13.14
N MET A 238 5.44 12.32 12.30
CA MET A 238 5.88 11.29 11.36
C MET A 238 6.78 11.93 10.28
N PRO A 239 7.91 11.30 9.91
CA PRO A 239 8.74 11.76 8.79
C PRO A 239 7.95 11.81 7.49
N MET A 240 8.07 12.95 6.77
CA MET A 240 7.35 13.19 5.51
C MET A 240 8.26 12.98 4.30
N PRO A 241 7.70 12.67 3.14
CA PRO A 241 8.44 12.55 1.88
C PRO A 241 9.23 13.80 1.53
N LYS A 242 10.45 13.59 1.03
CA LYS A 242 11.28 14.63 0.44
C LYS A 242 11.97 14.08 -0.80
N ASP A 243 11.82 14.79 -1.92
CA ASP A 243 12.42 14.42 -3.21
C ASP A 243 12.13 12.96 -3.62
N GLY A 244 10.91 12.45 -3.36
CA GLY A 244 10.49 11.09 -3.67
C GLY A 244 11.04 10.01 -2.72
N TYR A 245 11.56 10.38 -1.56
CA TYR A 245 12.09 9.48 -0.54
C TYR A 245 11.56 9.82 0.85
N VAL A 246 11.63 8.84 1.77
CA VAL A 246 11.48 9.08 3.21
C VAL A 246 12.55 8.35 4.00
N THR A 247 13.01 8.95 5.10
CA THR A 247 13.87 8.32 6.09
C THR A 247 13.05 8.17 7.37
N PRO A 248 12.87 6.95 7.91
CA PRO A 248 12.12 6.74 9.13
C PRO A 248 12.80 7.39 10.32
N SER A 249 12.07 7.62 11.40
CA SER A 249 12.62 8.17 12.63
C SER A 249 13.60 7.18 13.29
N ASP A 250 14.73 7.71 13.78
CA ASP A 250 15.71 6.95 14.58
C ASP A 250 15.36 6.92 16.09
N ALA A 251 14.30 7.63 16.50
CA ALA A 251 13.87 7.63 17.88
C ALA A 251 13.29 6.26 18.30
N PRO A 252 13.36 5.91 19.61
CA PRO A 252 12.86 4.62 20.10
C PRO A 252 11.40 4.34 19.74
N GLY A 253 11.08 3.08 19.49
CA GLY A 253 9.76 2.65 19.02
C GLY A 253 9.58 2.96 17.54
N PHE A 254 8.42 3.49 17.18
CA PHE A 254 8.16 4.05 15.85
C PHE A 254 8.54 5.53 15.73
N GLY A 255 9.25 6.07 16.73
CA GLY A 255 9.70 7.45 16.75
C GLY A 255 8.61 8.47 17.00
N MET A 256 7.51 8.05 17.63
CA MET A 256 6.36 8.90 17.88
C MET A 256 6.09 9.09 19.38
N GLU A 257 5.72 10.32 19.76
CA GLU A 257 5.17 10.62 21.07
C GLU A 257 3.67 10.89 20.97
N ILE A 258 2.88 10.03 21.60
CA ILE A 258 1.44 10.22 21.70
C ILE A 258 1.15 11.12 22.90
N LYS A 259 0.71 12.33 22.65
CA LYS A 259 0.35 13.28 23.71
C LYS A 259 -0.96 12.88 24.37
N SER A 260 -1.06 13.08 25.69
CA SER A 260 -2.26 12.71 26.44
C SER A 260 -3.51 13.43 25.98
N GLU A 261 -3.39 14.67 25.48
CA GLU A 261 -4.51 15.46 24.93
C GLU A 261 -5.09 14.87 23.62
N TRP A 262 -4.38 13.97 22.93
CA TRP A 262 -4.88 13.28 21.74
C TRP A 262 -5.71 12.03 22.09
N ILE A 263 -5.69 11.63 23.36
CA ILE A 263 -6.40 10.43 23.82
C ILE A 263 -7.75 10.84 24.39
N SER A 264 -8.83 10.54 23.67
CA SER A 264 -10.17 10.67 24.19
C SER A 264 -10.59 9.39 24.90
N PRO A 265 -11.09 9.47 26.17
CA PRO A 265 -11.65 8.30 26.84
C PRO A 265 -12.79 7.69 26.01
N TRP A 266 -12.85 6.38 25.97
CA TRP A 266 -13.95 5.68 25.30
C TRP A 266 -15.27 5.94 26.07
N ASP A 267 -16.24 6.57 25.42
CA ASP A 267 -17.59 6.75 25.99
C ASP A 267 -18.44 5.49 25.70
N HIS A 268 -18.50 4.60 26.69
CA HIS A 268 -19.33 3.41 26.63
C HIS A 268 -20.81 3.71 26.46
N THR A 269 -21.28 4.85 26.97
CA THR A 269 -22.69 5.25 26.92
C THR A 269 -23.07 5.68 25.49
N ALA A 270 -22.25 6.48 24.83
CA ALA A 270 -22.46 6.89 23.45
C ALA A 270 -22.42 5.68 22.50
N ALA A 271 -21.48 4.76 22.72
CA ALA A 271 -21.38 3.52 21.94
C ALA A 271 -22.59 2.58 22.12
N ALA A 272 -23.14 2.49 23.34
CA ALA A 272 -24.36 1.71 23.63
C ALA A 272 -25.59 2.32 22.94
N ARG A 273 -25.74 3.65 23.00
CA ARG A 273 -26.81 4.38 22.32
C ARG A 273 -26.74 4.22 20.80
N ALA A 274 -25.55 4.31 20.21
CA ALA A 274 -25.36 4.13 18.78
C ALA A 274 -25.72 2.72 18.28
N ARG A 275 -25.67 1.72 19.18
CA ARG A 275 -26.05 0.32 18.90
C ARG A 275 -27.49 0.00 19.29
N GLY A 276 -28.27 0.96 19.83
CA GLY A 276 -29.64 0.72 20.27
C GLY A 276 -29.76 -0.24 21.47
N ILE A 277 -28.72 -0.34 22.30
CA ILE A 277 -28.64 -1.25 23.46
C ILE A 277 -28.89 -0.52 24.79
N ALA A 278 -29.15 0.79 24.74
CA ALA A 278 -29.44 1.61 25.92
C ALA A 278 -30.90 2.03 25.97
#